data_ed601ff563bd5b19104128720821e00b
#
_entry.id   ed601ff563bd5b19104128720821e00b
#
_cell.length_a   1.000
_cell.length_b   1.000
_cell.length_c   1.000
_cell.angle_alpha   90.00
_cell.angle_beta   90.00
_cell.angle_gamma   90.00
#
_symmetry.space_group_name_H-M   'P 1'
#
loop_
_entity.id
_entity.type
_entity.pdbx_description
1 polymer ?
#
loop_
_entity_poly.entity_id
_entity_poly.type
_entity_poly.pdbx_seq_one_letter_code
_entity_poly.pdbx_strand_id
1 'polypeptide(L)'
;MKIGIISSGMETLALFRFLTRYNHEYIIYFDSLHAPYGDKSFEKSLEYINEGIQYLENQKVDKIILPPVYELALKDKNPKILNLFTNYLTEEVFPHSLVGKLGLVGEYADLQEAQKLVSELEKTYQPNATQKSTKKFSHPFHYRAKEVWILNPLLTRLSWKTLLTNTIIKQEFRYFKDANVDTIIPLNYLYFNAERTISKFFNFKKIRFHKSEKLEKIFTDLTKESSEYYIWIHTTDQKDFLLREKRMMWLLQRGKSIEINWL
;
A
#
# COMPACT_ATOMS: atom_id res chain seq x y z
N MET A 1 -19.52 -6.58 -6.76
CA MET A 1 -19.00 -5.19 -6.80
C MET A 1 -17.94 -5.07 -7.89
N LYS A 2 -17.85 -3.94 -8.53
CA LYS A 2 -16.82 -3.59 -9.49
C LYS A 2 -15.80 -2.65 -8.83
N ILE A 3 -14.57 -3.09 -8.64
CA ILE A 3 -13.54 -2.38 -7.87
C ILE A 3 -12.43 -1.93 -8.80
N GLY A 4 -12.20 -0.63 -8.85
CA GLY A 4 -11.07 -0.03 -9.55
C GLY A 4 -9.81 -0.03 -8.67
N ILE A 5 -8.65 -0.24 -9.27
CA ILE A 5 -7.36 -0.17 -8.58
C ILE A 5 -6.43 0.68 -9.43
N ILE A 6 -5.88 1.75 -8.86
CA ILE A 6 -4.80 2.51 -9.49
C ILE A 6 -3.48 1.95 -9.01
N SER A 7 -2.60 1.64 -9.94
CA SER A 7 -1.29 1.03 -9.66
C SER A 7 -0.23 1.59 -10.59
N SER A 8 0.93 1.87 -10.04
CA SER A 8 2.13 2.21 -10.82
C SER A 8 3.07 1.02 -11.03
N GLY A 9 2.70 -0.18 -10.53
CA GLY A 9 3.54 -1.36 -10.67
C GLY A 9 3.16 -2.55 -9.80
N MET A 10 4.17 -3.21 -9.28
CA MET A 10 4.07 -4.48 -8.54
C MET A 10 3.45 -4.36 -7.14
N GLU A 11 3.09 -3.17 -6.70
CA GLU A 11 2.34 -2.95 -5.47
C GLU A 11 0.99 -3.66 -5.47
N THR A 12 0.35 -3.73 -6.65
CA THR A 12 -0.92 -4.45 -6.83
C THR A 12 -0.82 -5.92 -6.44
N LEU A 13 0.33 -6.55 -6.64
CA LEU A 13 0.54 -7.95 -6.28
C LEU A 13 0.35 -8.20 -4.77
N ALA A 14 0.75 -7.25 -3.94
CA ALA A 14 0.54 -7.37 -2.50
C ALA A 14 -0.95 -7.37 -2.15
N LEU A 15 -1.74 -6.57 -2.85
CA LEU A 15 -3.19 -6.52 -2.70
C LEU A 15 -3.86 -7.80 -3.21
N PHE A 16 -3.44 -8.33 -4.35
CA PHE A 16 -4.03 -9.53 -4.93
C PHE A 16 -3.89 -10.80 -4.08
N ARG A 17 -3.01 -10.83 -3.11
CA ARG A 17 -2.93 -11.96 -2.17
C ARG A 17 -4.23 -12.21 -1.42
N PHE A 18 -5.04 -11.17 -1.21
CA PHE A 18 -6.33 -11.29 -0.56
C PHE A 18 -7.51 -10.93 -1.47
N LEU A 19 -7.38 -9.95 -2.37
CA LEU A 19 -8.47 -9.53 -3.24
C LEU A 19 -9.05 -10.68 -4.06
N THR A 20 -8.21 -11.58 -4.57
CA THR A 20 -8.62 -12.73 -5.37
C THR A 20 -9.41 -13.81 -4.59
N ARG A 21 -9.60 -13.64 -3.29
CA ARG A 21 -10.46 -14.49 -2.48
C ARG A 21 -11.93 -14.06 -2.50
N TYR A 22 -12.22 -12.88 -3.08
CA TYR A 22 -13.54 -12.27 -3.07
C TYR A 22 -14.09 -12.16 -4.48
N ASN A 23 -15.39 -12.45 -4.62
CA ASN A 23 -16.09 -12.40 -5.91
C ASN A 23 -16.39 -10.97 -6.32
N HIS A 24 -15.42 -10.34 -6.97
CA HIS A 24 -15.56 -9.01 -7.50
C HIS A 24 -14.97 -8.94 -8.90
N GLU A 25 -15.46 -7.98 -9.65
CA GLU A 25 -14.83 -7.53 -10.88
C GLU A 25 -13.76 -6.50 -10.51
N TYR A 26 -12.51 -6.74 -10.86
CA TYR A 26 -11.41 -5.82 -10.62
C TYR A 26 -10.97 -5.18 -11.93
N ILE A 27 -10.93 -3.84 -11.96
CA ILE A 27 -10.34 -3.09 -13.06
C ILE A 27 -9.08 -2.43 -12.55
N ILE A 28 -7.94 -2.79 -13.11
CA ILE A 28 -6.65 -2.19 -12.78
C ILE A 28 -6.32 -1.15 -13.85
N TYR A 29 -6.23 0.10 -13.42
CA TYR A 29 -5.59 1.14 -14.19
C TYR A 29 -4.09 1.11 -13.86
N PHE A 30 -3.32 0.56 -14.80
CA PHE A 30 -1.89 0.37 -14.63
C PHE A 30 -1.14 1.49 -15.36
N ASP A 31 -0.73 2.50 -14.60
CA ASP A 31 0.01 3.64 -15.13
C ASP A 31 1.51 3.34 -15.21
N SER A 32 1.92 2.63 -16.25
CA SER A 32 3.33 2.33 -16.49
C SER A 32 4.10 3.50 -17.09
N LEU A 33 3.41 4.42 -17.74
CA LEU A 33 4.02 5.58 -18.41
C LEU A 33 4.57 6.60 -17.41
N HIS A 34 3.82 6.83 -16.32
CA HIS A 34 4.18 7.83 -15.33
C HIS A 34 4.78 7.23 -14.04
N ALA A 35 4.90 5.90 -13.99
CA ALA A 35 5.55 5.22 -12.88
C ALA A 35 7.08 5.47 -12.85
N PRO A 36 7.75 5.49 -11.68
CA PRO A 36 7.14 5.50 -10.35
C PRO A 36 6.65 6.91 -9.95
N TYR A 37 5.59 6.98 -9.19
CA TYR A 37 5.01 8.26 -8.75
C TYR A 37 5.90 9.01 -7.77
N GLY A 38 6.59 8.31 -6.88
CA GLY A 38 7.42 8.92 -5.84
C GLY A 38 8.69 9.63 -6.35
N ASP A 39 9.06 9.46 -7.63
CA ASP A 39 10.16 10.18 -8.29
C ASP A 39 9.72 11.57 -8.80
N LYS A 40 8.44 11.91 -8.69
CA LYS A 40 7.85 13.17 -9.15
C LYS A 40 7.36 14.00 -7.96
N SER A 41 7.05 15.27 -8.19
CA SER A 41 6.38 16.03 -7.14
C SER A 41 5.02 15.42 -6.83
N PHE A 42 4.58 15.56 -5.59
CA PHE A 42 3.29 15.01 -5.15
C PHE A 42 2.12 15.55 -5.98
N GLU A 43 2.14 16.84 -6.30
CA GLU A 43 1.11 17.50 -7.10
C GLU A 43 1.02 16.88 -8.51
N LYS A 44 2.19 16.63 -9.14
CA LYS A 44 2.21 16.03 -10.47
C LYS A 44 1.71 14.58 -10.46
N SER A 45 2.09 13.82 -9.48
CA SER A 45 1.60 12.45 -9.30
C SER A 45 0.10 12.43 -8.99
N LEU A 46 -0.39 13.44 -8.26
CA LEU A 46 -1.82 13.60 -7.97
C LEU A 46 -2.65 13.87 -9.24
N GLU A 47 -2.09 14.61 -10.22
CA GLU A 47 -2.72 14.79 -11.53
C GLU A 47 -2.93 13.43 -12.22
N TYR A 48 -1.90 12.59 -12.30
CA TYR A 48 -1.98 11.26 -12.92
C TYR A 48 -2.95 10.32 -12.17
N ILE A 49 -2.96 10.39 -10.85
CA ILE A 49 -3.93 9.65 -10.04
C ILE A 49 -5.35 10.09 -10.34
N ASN A 50 -5.60 11.39 -10.50
CA ASN A 50 -6.92 11.92 -10.86
C ASN A 50 -7.35 11.50 -12.28
N GLU A 51 -6.42 11.43 -13.24
CA GLU A 51 -6.71 10.86 -14.58
C GLU A 51 -7.14 9.40 -14.47
N GLY A 52 -6.43 8.60 -13.66
CA GLY A 52 -6.80 7.22 -13.38
C GLY A 52 -8.16 7.09 -12.69
N ILE A 53 -8.49 7.98 -11.74
CA ILE A 53 -9.81 8.01 -11.08
C ILE A 53 -10.91 8.29 -12.11
N GLN A 54 -10.73 9.31 -12.94
CA GLN A 54 -11.72 9.65 -13.98
C GLN A 54 -11.92 8.49 -14.96
N TYR A 55 -10.83 7.82 -15.36
CA TYR A 55 -10.91 6.65 -16.20
C TYR A 55 -11.74 5.53 -15.54
N LEU A 56 -11.45 5.18 -14.29
CA LEU A 56 -12.17 4.14 -13.55
C LEU A 56 -13.64 4.52 -13.32
N GLU A 57 -13.95 5.79 -13.08
CA GLU A 57 -15.33 6.26 -12.96
C GLU A 57 -16.11 6.10 -14.26
N ASN A 58 -15.48 6.34 -15.43
CA ASN A 58 -16.06 6.07 -16.73
C ASN A 58 -16.31 4.57 -16.97
N GLN A 59 -15.51 3.70 -16.36
CA GLN A 59 -15.74 2.25 -16.32
C GLN A 59 -16.84 1.83 -15.33
N LYS A 60 -17.50 2.80 -14.67
CA LYS A 60 -18.60 2.59 -13.71
C LYS A 60 -18.20 1.70 -12.54
N VAL A 61 -17.01 1.89 -11.98
CA VAL A 61 -16.61 1.19 -10.77
C VAL A 61 -17.39 1.68 -9.55
N ASP A 62 -17.69 0.75 -8.64
CA ASP A 62 -18.38 1.05 -7.38
C ASP A 62 -17.44 1.66 -6.35
N LYS A 63 -16.21 1.14 -6.28
CA LYS A 63 -15.16 1.55 -5.34
C LYS A 63 -13.80 1.61 -6.01
N ILE A 64 -12.89 2.42 -5.43
CA ILE A 64 -11.54 2.64 -5.97
C ILE A 64 -10.52 2.44 -4.84
N ILE A 65 -9.49 1.64 -5.10
CA ILE A 65 -8.32 1.48 -4.24
C ILE A 65 -7.19 2.33 -4.82
N LEU A 66 -6.61 3.19 -4.00
CA LEU A 66 -5.49 4.06 -4.35
C LEU A 66 -4.20 3.63 -3.64
N PRO A 67 -3.03 4.04 -4.15
CA PRO A 67 -1.82 3.96 -3.36
C PRO A 67 -1.96 4.75 -2.04
N PRO A 68 -1.29 4.33 -0.96
CA PRO A 68 -1.55 4.81 0.41
C PRO A 68 -1.61 6.32 0.60
N VAL A 69 -0.64 7.05 0.10
CA VAL A 69 -0.54 8.51 0.33
C VAL A 69 -1.65 9.26 -0.41
N TYR A 70 -1.99 8.82 -1.62
CA TYR A 70 -3.06 9.42 -2.43
C TYR A 70 -4.45 9.08 -1.88
N GLU A 71 -4.62 7.92 -1.26
CA GLU A 71 -5.84 7.61 -0.50
C GLU A 71 -6.04 8.64 0.62
N LEU A 72 -5.01 8.88 1.44
CA LEU A 72 -5.10 9.86 2.54
C LEU A 72 -5.45 11.27 2.05
N ALA A 73 -4.92 11.67 0.88
CA ALA A 73 -5.15 13.01 0.32
C ALA A 73 -6.54 13.18 -0.31
N LEU A 74 -7.16 12.10 -0.77
CA LEU A 74 -8.36 12.15 -1.60
C LEU A 74 -9.60 11.50 -0.97
N LYS A 75 -9.47 10.72 0.11
CA LYS A 75 -10.55 9.96 0.73
C LYS A 75 -11.80 10.78 1.08
N ASP A 76 -11.62 12.02 1.49
CA ASP A 76 -12.71 12.90 1.89
C ASP A 76 -13.31 13.67 0.68
N LYS A 77 -12.66 13.60 -0.50
CA LYS A 77 -13.08 14.28 -1.72
C LYS A 77 -13.91 13.40 -2.66
N ASN A 78 -13.75 12.08 -2.56
CA ASN A 78 -14.45 11.13 -3.43
C ASN A 78 -14.96 9.93 -2.63
N PRO A 79 -16.28 9.75 -2.47
CA PRO A 79 -16.88 8.69 -1.65
C PRO A 79 -16.70 7.28 -2.24
N LYS A 80 -16.23 7.18 -3.48
CA LYS A 80 -15.87 5.88 -4.07
C LYS A 80 -14.52 5.37 -3.61
N ILE A 81 -13.64 6.23 -3.08
CA ILE A 81 -12.33 5.80 -2.58
C ILE A 81 -12.53 4.92 -1.35
N LEU A 82 -11.92 3.74 -1.37
CA LEU A 82 -11.89 2.84 -0.22
C LEU A 82 -10.84 3.32 0.79
N ASN A 83 -11.25 3.48 2.03
CA ASN A 83 -10.38 3.88 3.15
C ASN A 83 -9.53 2.70 3.67
N LEU A 84 -8.88 1.98 2.76
CA LEU A 84 -8.13 0.78 3.10
C LEU A 84 -6.90 1.09 3.96
N PHE A 85 -6.12 2.07 3.54
CA PHE A 85 -4.91 2.48 4.26
C PHE A 85 -5.24 3.33 5.48
N THR A 86 -6.25 4.19 5.40
CA THR A 86 -6.76 4.96 6.54
C THR A 86 -7.20 4.04 7.67
N ASN A 87 -8.00 3.01 7.37
CA ASN A 87 -8.43 2.03 8.37
C ASN A 87 -7.25 1.21 8.91
N TYR A 88 -6.29 0.86 8.04
CA TYR A 88 -5.05 0.21 8.49
C TYR A 88 -4.29 1.07 9.52
N LEU A 89 -4.19 2.38 9.32
CA LEU A 89 -3.57 3.27 10.29
C LEU A 89 -4.36 3.36 11.61
N THR A 90 -5.66 3.53 11.53
CA THR A 90 -6.53 3.77 12.69
C THR A 90 -6.85 2.51 13.50
N GLU A 91 -6.95 1.36 12.86
CA GLU A 91 -7.31 0.11 13.52
C GLU A 91 -6.11 -0.75 13.92
N GLU A 92 -5.01 -0.67 13.15
CA GLU A 92 -3.86 -1.55 13.37
C GLU A 92 -2.59 -0.82 13.81
N VAL A 93 -2.30 0.35 13.25
CA VAL A 93 -1.04 1.05 13.53
C VAL A 93 -1.12 1.84 14.81
N PHE A 94 -2.02 2.81 14.88
CA PHE A 94 -2.13 3.72 16.03
C PHE A 94 -2.44 2.99 17.34
N PRO A 95 -3.42 2.07 17.41
CA PRO A 95 -3.72 1.36 18.65
C PRO A 95 -2.61 0.46 19.14
N HIS A 96 -1.75 0.00 18.25
CA HIS A 96 -0.70 -0.97 18.57
C HIS A 96 0.70 -0.36 18.72
N SER A 97 0.87 0.94 18.51
CA SER A 97 2.10 1.64 18.85
C SER A 97 2.29 1.67 20.37
N LEU A 98 3.44 1.28 20.87
CA LEU A 98 3.70 1.13 22.29
C LEU A 98 4.29 2.38 22.95
N VAL A 99 5.07 3.12 22.18
CA VAL A 99 5.80 4.31 22.66
C VAL A 99 5.54 5.54 21.80
N GLY A 100 4.67 5.44 20.82
CA GLY A 100 4.28 6.56 19.96
C GLY A 100 5.38 6.99 18.99
N LYS A 101 6.33 6.11 18.65
CA LYS A 101 7.40 6.41 17.68
C LYS A 101 7.20 5.63 16.40
N LEU A 102 6.68 6.31 15.38
CA LEU A 102 6.30 5.72 14.11
C LEU A 102 7.36 5.98 13.03
N GLY A 103 7.69 4.94 12.27
CA GLY A 103 8.60 5.03 11.12
C GLY A 103 7.84 5.03 9.82
N LEU A 104 8.00 6.05 8.99
CA LEU A 104 7.46 6.11 7.63
C LEU A 104 8.52 5.62 6.65
N VAL A 105 8.16 4.67 5.79
CA VAL A 105 9.03 4.14 4.73
C VAL A 105 8.36 4.28 3.38
N GLY A 106 9.04 4.92 2.43
CA GLY A 106 8.50 5.20 1.11
C GLY A 106 9.50 5.89 0.21
N GLU A 107 9.01 6.49 -0.85
CA GLU A 107 9.73 7.34 -1.77
C GLU A 107 9.72 8.80 -1.28
N TYR A 108 10.67 9.60 -1.74
CA TYR A 108 10.92 10.93 -1.17
C TYR A 108 9.68 11.85 -1.19
N ALA A 109 9.02 11.97 -2.34
CA ALA A 109 7.84 12.83 -2.46
C ALA A 109 6.68 12.36 -1.59
N ASP A 110 6.47 11.04 -1.51
CA ASP A 110 5.45 10.43 -0.66
C ASP A 110 5.72 10.67 0.83
N LEU A 111 7.00 10.63 1.26
CA LEU A 111 7.37 10.82 2.67
C LEU A 111 7.02 12.20 3.20
N GLN A 112 7.26 13.24 2.41
CA GLN A 112 6.98 14.62 2.84
C GLN A 112 5.48 14.84 3.06
N GLU A 113 4.65 14.44 2.10
CA GLU A 113 3.22 14.62 2.20
C GLU A 113 2.58 13.64 3.18
N ALA A 114 3.04 12.39 3.23
CA ALA A 114 2.53 11.39 4.15
C ALA A 114 2.69 11.80 5.62
N GLN A 115 3.82 12.39 6.00
CA GLN A 115 4.02 12.83 7.38
C GLN A 115 2.96 13.86 7.79
N LYS A 116 2.62 14.78 6.91
CA LYS A 116 1.56 15.78 7.13
C LYS A 116 0.19 15.13 7.24
N LEU A 117 -0.19 14.32 6.22
CA LEU A 117 -1.50 13.66 6.15
C LEU A 117 -1.73 12.67 7.30
N VAL A 118 -0.71 11.90 7.68
CA VAL A 118 -0.79 10.96 8.82
C VAL A 118 -0.92 11.73 10.15
N SER A 119 -0.22 12.86 10.30
CA SER A 119 -0.36 13.72 11.48
C SER A 119 -1.74 14.37 11.57
N GLU A 120 -2.33 14.75 10.44
CA GLU A 120 -3.71 15.28 10.39
C GLU A 120 -4.72 14.18 10.77
N LEU A 121 -4.56 12.98 10.24
CA LEU A 121 -5.39 11.83 10.60
C LEU A 121 -5.28 11.51 12.10
N GLU A 122 -4.07 11.57 12.66
CA GLU A 122 -3.85 11.38 14.10
C GLU A 122 -4.67 12.34 14.96
N LYS A 123 -4.73 13.62 14.58
CA LYS A 123 -5.49 14.64 15.36
C LYS A 123 -6.99 14.34 15.41
N THR A 124 -7.51 13.69 14.39
CA THR A 124 -8.92 13.29 14.31
C THR A 124 -9.17 11.91 14.88
N TYR A 125 -8.11 11.14 15.14
CA TYR A 125 -8.21 9.78 15.67
C TYR A 125 -8.68 9.79 17.12
N GLN A 126 -9.83 9.16 17.36
CA GLN A 126 -10.33 8.87 18.70
C GLN A 126 -10.28 7.36 18.94
N PRO A 127 -9.50 6.90 19.93
CA PRO A 127 -9.45 5.47 20.24
C PRO A 127 -10.84 4.99 20.66
N ASN A 128 -11.34 3.94 20.03
CA ASN A 128 -12.61 3.33 20.37
C ASN A 128 -12.62 2.87 21.83
N ALA A 129 -13.70 3.15 22.57
CA ALA A 129 -13.85 2.83 24.00
C ALA A 129 -13.69 1.33 24.32
N THR A 130 -13.86 0.44 23.34
CA THR A 130 -13.61 -1.01 23.42
C THR A 130 -12.14 -1.39 23.37
N GLN A 131 -11.28 -0.52 22.84
CA GLN A 131 -9.84 -0.71 22.87
C GLN A 131 -9.28 -0.14 24.18
N LYS A 132 -9.57 -0.80 25.30
CA LYS A 132 -8.89 -0.56 26.56
C LYS A 132 -7.42 -0.98 26.45
N SER A 133 -6.64 -0.22 25.68
CA SER A 133 -5.21 -0.25 25.86
C SER A 133 -4.94 0.38 27.23
N THR A 134 -4.42 -0.42 28.13
CA THR A 134 -4.07 -0.06 29.51
C THR A 134 -2.95 1.00 29.60
N LYS A 135 -2.54 1.57 28.47
CA LYS A 135 -1.55 2.65 28.39
C LYS A 135 -2.16 3.86 27.69
N LYS A 136 -2.23 4.97 28.43
CA LYS A 136 -2.43 6.30 27.83
C LYS A 136 -1.34 6.52 26.79
N PHE A 137 -1.73 6.52 25.49
CA PHE A 137 -0.80 6.96 24.45
C PHE A 137 -0.42 8.42 24.69
N SER A 138 0.87 8.70 24.67
CA SER A 138 1.33 10.07 24.62
C SER A 138 1.13 10.59 23.19
N HIS A 139 0.09 11.37 22.98
CA HIS A 139 -0.03 12.21 21.78
C HIS A 139 0.78 13.49 21.94
N PRO A 140 1.40 14.02 20.90
CA PRO A 140 1.42 13.52 19.52
C PRO A 140 2.41 12.38 19.29
N PHE A 141 2.19 11.59 18.24
CA PHE A 141 3.16 10.60 17.76
C PHE A 141 4.42 11.30 17.23
N HIS A 142 5.55 10.64 17.40
CA HIS A 142 6.82 11.07 16.84
C HIS A 142 7.13 10.28 15.56
N TYR A 143 7.26 10.98 14.45
CA TYR A 143 7.52 10.37 13.16
C TYR A 143 9.01 10.38 12.82
N ARG A 144 9.49 9.28 12.23
CA ARG A 144 10.79 9.14 11.61
C ARG A 144 10.59 8.65 10.19
N ALA A 145 11.00 9.44 9.22
CA ALA A 145 10.84 9.12 7.81
C ALA A 145 12.18 8.65 7.22
N LYS A 146 12.13 7.66 6.35
CA LYS A 146 13.29 7.22 5.60
C LYS A 146 12.90 6.78 4.20
N GLU A 147 13.55 7.35 3.22
CA GLU A 147 13.54 6.89 1.85
C GLU A 147 14.33 5.59 1.69
N VAL A 148 13.79 4.64 0.95
CA VAL A 148 14.40 3.33 0.68
C VAL A 148 14.38 3.02 -0.82
N TRP A 149 14.78 4.00 -1.62
CA TRP A 149 14.75 3.95 -3.08
C TRP A 149 15.46 2.72 -3.66
N ILE A 150 16.54 2.26 -3.07
CA ILE A 150 17.30 1.10 -3.55
C ILE A 150 16.52 -0.23 -3.40
N LEU A 151 15.54 -0.28 -2.50
CA LEU A 151 14.72 -1.47 -2.29
C LEU A 151 13.62 -1.61 -3.33
N ASN A 152 13.08 -0.50 -3.83
CA ASN A 152 11.97 -0.51 -4.79
C ASN A 152 12.26 -1.31 -6.06
N PRO A 153 13.40 -1.13 -6.77
CA PRO A 153 13.72 -1.93 -7.95
C PRO A 153 13.82 -3.43 -7.66
N LEU A 154 14.30 -3.80 -6.48
CA LEU A 154 14.41 -5.21 -6.09
C LEU A 154 13.05 -5.83 -5.81
N LEU A 155 12.16 -5.11 -5.15
CA LEU A 155 10.81 -5.56 -4.87
C LEU A 155 9.98 -5.63 -6.17
N THR A 156 10.12 -4.66 -7.04
CA THR A 156 9.47 -4.65 -8.37
C THR A 156 9.90 -5.84 -9.22
N ARG A 157 11.18 -6.24 -9.17
CA ARG A 157 11.69 -7.41 -9.88
C ARG A 157 11.40 -8.74 -9.20
N LEU A 158 10.54 -8.76 -8.19
CA LEU A 158 10.19 -9.96 -7.40
C LEU A 158 11.41 -10.62 -6.72
N SER A 159 12.41 -9.84 -6.37
CA SER A 159 13.66 -10.33 -5.78
C SER A 159 13.67 -10.31 -4.25
N TRP A 160 12.51 -10.24 -3.58
CA TRP A 160 12.41 -10.10 -2.11
C TRP A 160 12.94 -11.26 -1.28
N LYS A 161 13.25 -12.39 -1.92
CA LYS A 161 13.80 -13.58 -1.24
C LYS A 161 15.31 -13.76 -1.43
N THR A 162 15.97 -12.83 -2.12
CA THR A 162 17.42 -12.94 -2.39
C THR A 162 18.26 -12.50 -1.21
N LEU A 163 19.51 -12.98 -1.16
CA LEU A 163 20.50 -12.55 -0.18
C LEU A 163 20.73 -11.04 -0.25
N LEU A 164 20.80 -10.49 -1.46
CA LEU A 164 20.98 -9.06 -1.70
C LEU A 164 19.85 -8.25 -1.06
N THR A 165 18.59 -8.62 -1.33
CA THR A 165 17.43 -7.93 -0.75
C THR A 165 17.44 -8.02 0.78
N ASN A 166 17.80 -9.16 1.36
CA ASN A 166 17.94 -9.32 2.80
C ASN A 166 19.01 -8.38 3.39
N THR A 167 20.13 -8.23 2.70
CA THR A 167 21.23 -7.35 3.10
C THR A 167 20.80 -5.89 3.06
N ILE A 168 20.14 -5.47 1.97
CA ILE A 168 19.63 -4.11 1.80
C ILE A 168 18.56 -3.80 2.85
N ILE A 169 17.62 -4.71 3.09
CA ILE A 169 16.62 -4.53 4.17
C ILE A 169 17.31 -4.31 5.51
N LYS A 170 18.35 -5.09 5.85
CA LYS A 170 19.09 -4.93 7.10
C LYS A 170 19.77 -3.56 7.19
N GLN A 171 20.37 -3.09 6.10
CA GLN A 171 21.07 -1.79 6.07
C GLN A 171 20.07 -0.64 6.19
N GLU A 172 19.05 -0.64 5.33
CA GLU A 172 18.09 0.46 5.24
C GLU A 172 17.20 0.57 6.49
N PHE A 173 16.68 -0.57 6.96
CA PHE A 173 15.78 -0.58 8.12
C PHE A 173 16.49 -0.49 9.47
N ARG A 174 17.84 -0.60 9.50
CA ARG A 174 18.62 -0.36 10.71
C ARG A 174 18.38 1.03 11.29
N TYR A 175 18.18 2.03 10.44
CA TYR A 175 17.84 3.39 10.84
C TYR A 175 16.66 3.44 11.82
N PHE A 176 15.59 2.72 11.54
CA PHE A 176 14.40 2.71 12.40
C PHE A 176 14.68 2.06 13.76
N LYS A 177 15.58 1.08 13.79
CA LYS A 177 16.04 0.46 15.03
C LYS A 177 16.83 1.48 15.87
N ASP A 178 17.76 2.16 15.25
CA ASP A 178 18.63 3.11 15.95
C ASP A 178 17.83 4.36 16.40
N ALA A 179 16.76 4.71 15.68
CA ALA A 179 15.80 5.76 16.06
C ALA A 179 14.78 5.33 17.14
N ASN A 180 14.85 4.09 17.64
CA ASN A 180 13.88 3.53 18.59
C ASN A 180 12.41 3.64 18.14
N VAL A 181 12.18 3.45 16.86
CA VAL A 181 10.82 3.34 16.30
C VAL A 181 10.17 2.05 16.80
N ASP A 182 8.90 2.08 17.12
CA ASP A 182 8.17 0.87 17.56
C ASP A 182 7.24 0.29 16.49
N THR A 183 6.82 1.09 15.52
CA THR A 183 5.96 0.64 14.42
C THR A 183 6.40 1.29 13.10
N ILE A 184 6.47 0.48 12.03
CA ILE A 184 6.82 0.95 10.68
C ILE A 184 5.57 0.96 9.82
N ILE A 185 5.35 2.08 9.14
CA ILE A 185 4.25 2.35 8.23
C ILE A 185 4.81 2.35 6.79
N PRO A 186 4.45 1.36 5.97
CA PRO A 186 4.79 1.36 4.56
C PRO A 186 3.86 2.32 3.80
N LEU A 187 4.44 3.27 3.06
CA LEU A 187 3.69 4.23 2.24
C LEU A 187 3.42 3.72 0.82
N ASN A 188 3.86 2.52 0.51
CA ASN A 188 3.56 1.83 -0.73
C ASN A 188 3.27 0.36 -0.43
N TYR A 189 2.22 -0.20 -1.01
CA TYR A 189 1.86 -1.62 -0.85
C TYR A 189 2.97 -2.57 -1.31
N LEU A 190 3.90 -2.11 -2.15
CA LEU A 190 5.06 -2.88 -2.62
C LEU A 190 5.86 -3.50 -1.46
N TYR A 191 6.00 -2.79 -0.33
CA TYR A 191 6.75 -3.27 0.83
C TYR A 191 6.15 -4.51 1.50
N PHE A 192 4.84 -4.73 1.36
CA PHE A 192 4.19 -5.95 1.85
C PHE A 192 4.66 -7.21 1.12
N ASN A 193 5.23 -7.08 -0.08
CA ASN A 193 5.86 -8.21 -0.77
C ASN A 193 7.08 -8.74 0.01
N ALA A 194 7.78 -7.90 0.77
CA ALA A 194 8.91 -8.26 1.62
C ALA A 194 8.55 -8.40 3.11
N GLU A 195 7.28 -8.38 3.48
CA GLU A 195 6.80 -8.33 4.89
C GLU A 195 7.46 -9.35 5.81
N ARG A 196 7.65 -10.59 5.34
CA ARG A 196 8.30 -11.66 6.12
C ARG A 196 9.75 -11.33 6.42
N THR A 197 10.48 -10.79 5.44
CA THR A 197 11.90 -10.45 5.57
C THR A 197 12.08 -9.27 6.51
N ILE A 198 11.25 -8.23 6.35
CA ILE A 198 11.27 -7.04 7.20
C ILE A 198 10.89 -7.43 8.64
N SER A 199 9.80 -8.17 8.83
CA SER A 199 9.37 -8.63 10.16
C SER A 199 10.42 -9.50 10.83
N LYS A 200 11.08 -10.42 10.10
CA LYS A 200 12.17 -11.27 10.62
C LYS A 200 13.35 -10.44 11.08
N PHE A 201 13.70 -9.37 10.36
CA PHE A 201 14.76 -8.46 10.77
C PHE A 201 14.46 -7.78 12.11
N PHE A 202 13.20 -7.47 12.39
CA PHE A 202 12.75 -6.81 13.63
C PHE A 202 12.29 -7.75 14.74
N ASN A 203 12.21 -9.06 14.49
CA ASN A 203 11.54 -10.03 15.36
C ASN A 203 11.99 -10.00 16.84
N PHE A 204 13.21 -9.58 17.11
CA PHE A 204 13.78 -9.49 18.47
C PHE A 204 13.84 -8.07 19.02
N LYS A 205 13.23 -7.07 18.37
CA LYS A 205 13.52 -5.66 18.64
C LYS A 205 12.32 -4.82 19.08
N LYS A 206 11.19 -5.43 19.37
CA LYS A 206 9.94 -4.73 19.73
C LYS A 206 9.46 -3.72 18.66
N ILE A 207 9.99 -3.81 17.42
CA ILE A 207 9.55 -3.01 16.29
C ILE A 207 8.57 -3.86 15.48
N ARG A 208 7.41 -3.27 15.17
CA ARG A 208 6.35 -3.96 14.44
C ARG A 208 6.35 -3.50 12.98
N PHE A 209 6.25 -4.45 12.09
CA PHE A 209 5.84 -4.25 10.72
C PHE A 209 4.57 -5.07 10.53
N HIS A 210 3.43 -4.39 10.46
CA HIS A 210 2.15 -5.07 10.33
C HIS A 210 2.03 -5.73 8.95
N LYS A 211 1.55 -6.96 8.94
CA LYS A 211 1.44 -7.77 7.73
C LYS A 211 0.24 -7.36 6.88
N SER A 212 0.29 -7.73 5.61
CA SER A 212 -0.81 -7.55 4.65
C SER A 212 -2.11 -8.24 5.06
N GLU A 213 -2.07 -9.26 5.92
CA GLU A 213 -3.24 -9.91 6.53
C GLU A 213 -4.16 -8.91 7.27
N LYS A 214 -3.60 -7.79 7.74
CA LYS A 214 -4.38 -6.73 8.39
C LYS A 214 -5.19 -5.91 7.38
N LEU A 215 -4.64 -5.68 6.20
CA LEU A 215 -5.39 -5.09 5.09
C LEU A 215 -6.52 -6.02 4.63
N GLU A 216 -6.26 -7.33 4.59
CA GLU A 216 -7.27 -8.33 4.26
C GLU A 216 -8.47 -8.26 5.22
N LYS A 217 -8.22 -8.19 6.54
CA LYS A 217 -9.30 -8.08 7.53
C LYS A 217 -10.17 -6.85 7.29
N ILE A 218 -9.56 -5.70 7.07
CA ILE A 218 -10.27 -4.45 6.79
C ILE A 218 -11.12 -4.60 5.51
N PHE A 219 -10.57 -5.27 4.49
CA PHE A 219 -11.27 -5.51 3.24
C PHE A 219 -12.44 -6.50 3.42
N THR A 220 -12.27 -7.54 4.24
CA THR A 220 -13.30 -8.55 4.55
C THR A 220 -14.56 -7.92 5.12
N ASP A 221 -14.42 -6.92 5.99
CA ASP A 221 -15.55 -6.24 6.60
C ASP A 221 -16.40 -5.47 5.57
N LEU A 222 -15.85 -5.22 4.38
CA LEU A 222 -16.51 -4.50 3.29
C LEU A 222 -17.17 -5.42 2.24
N THR A 223 -16.83 -6.72 2.23
CA THR A 223 -17.17 -7.60 1.10
C THR A 223 -17.56 -9.01 1.56
N LYS A 224 -18.36 -9.72 0.72
CA LYS A 224 -18.71 -11.12 0.96
C LYS A 224 -17.75 -12.05 0.19
N GLU A 225 -17.32 -13.13 0.82
CA GLU A 225 -16.48 -14.15 0.19
C GLU A 225 -17.19 -14.86 -0.96
N SER A 226 -16.44 -15.19 -2.00
CA SER A 226 -16.87 -16.04 -3.11
C SER A 226 -15.68 -16.54 -3.93
N SER A 227 -15.93 -17.54 -4.82
CA SER A 227 -14.89 -18.28 -5.54
C SER A 227 -14.55 -17.75 -6.93
N GLU A 228 -15.28 -16.77 -7.44
CA GLU A 228 -15.09 -16.26 -8.81
C GLU A 228 -14.75 -14.78 -8.81
N TYR A 229 -13.74 -14.40 -9.60
CA TYR A 229 -13.35 -13.02 -9.79
C TYR A 229 -12.91 -12.79 -11.24
N TYR A 230 -13.04 -11.54 -11.70
CA TYR A 230 -12.61 -11.10 -13.02
C TYR A 230 -11.61 -9.95 -12.86
N ILE A 231 -10.54 -9.98 -13.64
CA ILE A 231 -9.51 -8.94 -13.62
C ILE A 231 -9.37 -8.35 -15.02
N TRP A 232 -9.57 -7.05 -15.11
CA TRP A 232 -9.33 -6.25 -16.30
C TRP A 232 -8.13 -5.36 -16.06
N ILE A 233 -7.11 -5.45 -16.91
CA ILE A 233 -5.91 -4.64 -16.79
C ILE A 233 -5.88 -3.65 -17.93
N HIS A 234 -5.88 -2.38 -17.60
CA HIS A 234 -5.74 -1.28 -18.54
C HIS A 234 -4.39 -0.61 -18.31
N THR A 235 -3.55 -0.57 -19.31
CA THR A 235 -2.19 -0.06 -19.19
C THR A 235 -1.91 1.07 -20.18
N THR A 236 -1.17 2.06 -19.74
CA THR A 236 -0.75 3.22 -20.53
C THR A 236 0.44 2.93 -21.44
N ASP A 237 1.19 1.83 -21.21
CA ASP A 237 2.28 1.37 -22.06
C ASP A 237 2.34 -0.16 -22.18
N GLN A 238 1.91 -0.67 -23.34
CA GLN A 238 1.85 -2.09 -23.64
C GLN A 238 3.19 -2.80 -23.60
N LYS A 239 4.21 -2.21 -24.22
CA LYS A 239 5.51 -2.87 -24.36
C LYS A 239 6.19 -3.02 -23.01
N ASP A 240 6.13 -1.97 -22.20
CA ASP A 240 6.74 -1.95 -20.89
C ASP A 240 6.01 -2.89 -19.94
N PHE A 241 4.67 -2.90 -19.97
CA PHE A 241 3.86 -3.84 -19.20
C PHE A 241 4.23 -5.29 -19.50
N LEU A 242 4.24 -5.70 -20.77
CA LEU A 242 4.56 -7.07 -21.17
C LEU A 242 5.99 -7.48 -20.78
N LEU A 243 6.95 -6.57 -20.81
CA LEU A 243 8.33 -6.86 -20.45
C LEU A 243 8.54 -6.96 -18.95
N ARG A 244 7.97 -6.04 -18.19
CA ARG A 244 8.16 -5.96 -16.74
C ARG A 244 7.26 -6.93 -15.99
N GLU A 245 6.03 -7.13 -16.46
CA GLU A 245 4.97 -7.74 -15.68
C GLU A 245 4.65 -9.20 -16.08
N LYS A 246 5.43 -9.82 -16.96
CA LYS A 246 5.30 -11.26 -17.30
C LYS A 246 5.12 -12.14 -16.05
N ARG A 247 5.83 -11.80 -14.99
CA ARG A 247 5.83 -12.56 -13.74
C ARG A 247 4.59 -12.27 -12.89
N MET A 248 4.10 -11.03 -12.89
CA MET A 248 2.84 -10.66 -12.29
C MET A 248 1.69 -11.38 -13.00
N MET A 249 1.69 -11.35 -14.33
CA MET A 249 0.70 -12.07 -15.14
C MET A 249 0.69 -13.55 -14.84
N TRP A 250 1.85 -14.20 -14.74
CA TRP A 250 1.93 -15.60 -14.37
C TRP A 250 1.37 -15.88 -12.97
N LEU A 251 1.57 -15.00 -12.00
CA LEU A 251 1.03 -15.13 -10.65
C LEU A 251 -0.49 -14.91 -10.61
N LEU A 252 -0.99 -13.99 -11.41
CA LEU A 252 -2.42 -13.70 -11.56
C LEU A 252 -3.15 -14.81 -12.32
N GLN A 253 -2.52 -15.41 -13.34
CA GLN A 253 -3.09 -16.50 -14.17
C GLN A 253 -3.33 -17.82 -13.40
N ARG A 254 -2.86 -17.95 -12.20
CA ARG A 254 -3.25 -19.06 -11.32
C ARG A 254 -4.69 -18.95 -10.83
N GLY A 255 -5.35 -17.84 -11.06
CA GLY A 255 -6.78 -17.59 -10.87
C GLY A 255 -7.48 -17.41 -12.21
N LYS A 256 -8.78 -17.36 -12.23
CA LYS A 256 -9.64 -17.35 -13.42
C LYS A 256 -9.55 -16.04 -14.20
N SER A 257 -9.88 -16.10 -15.48
CA SER A 257 -10.11 -15.03 -16.47
C SER A 257 -9.43 -13.66 -16.24
N ILE A 258 -8.28 -13.45 -16.89
CA ILE A 258 -7.64 -12.15 -16.98
C ILE A 258 -7.80 -11.65 -18.41
N GLU A 259 -8.43 -10.51 -18.60
CA GLU A 259 -8.41 -9.79 -19.87
C GLU A 259 -7.52 -8.56 -19.76
N ILE A 260 -6.68 -8.35 -20.77
CA ILE A 260 -5.78 -7.19 -20.84
C ILE A 260 -6.27 -6.31 -21.95
N ASN A 261 -6.71 -5.12 -21.60
CA ASN A 261 -7.11 -4.08 -22.53
C ASN A 261 -6.04 -2.97 -22.53
N TRP A 262 -5.73 -2.49 -23.73
CA TRP A 262 -4.74 -1.45 -23.94
C TRP A 262 -5.43 -0.10 -24.09
N LEU A 263 -4.90 0.91 -23.42
CA LEU A 263 -5.31 2.30 -23.52
C LEU A 263 -4.57 3.03 -24.64
#